data_8b096235bccff290bd35526eab1487f2
#
_entry.id   8b096235bccff290bd35526eab1487f2
#
_cell.length_a   1.000
_cell.length_b   1.000
_cell.length_c   1.000
_cell.angle_alpha   90.00
_cell.angle_beta   90.00
_cell.angle_gamma   90.00
#
_symmetry.space_group_name_H-M   'P 1'
#
loop_
_entity.id
_entity.type
_entity.pdbx_description
1 polymer ?
#
loop_
_entity_poly.entity_id
_entity_poly.type
_entity_poly.pdbx_seq_one_letter_code
_entity_poly.pdbx_strand_id
1 'polypeptide(L)'
;GLERLVQNDSLAFRVEFNSEKPPQQELYWRAKVFERFNGQDWLPDVLPASAPLSAQQARYHYQLVVEPHFQRSLFSLGQVHQIQGQVRPGAAGLIESYQQISRRFSYGLSSDGEAVAQQNNEEATRNLRLRHSNPQASALAVQLKQQHTTTSAYAQALYQHFQNNQFRYSLRPPVLNKEAQIDQFLFEHQI
;
A
#
# COMPACT_ATOMS: atom_id res chain seq x y z
N GLY A 1 -17.11 13.13 4.69
CA GLY A 1 -16.60 12.67 3.42
C GLY A 1 -15.08 12.66 3.40
N LEU A 2 -14.50 12.18 2.35
CA LEU A 2 -13.05 12.11 2.10
C LEU A 2 -12.34 13.46 2.31
N GLU A 3 -12.96 14.57 1.95
CA GLU A 3 -12.39 15.91 2.11
C GLU A 3 -12.01 16.27 3.56
N ARG A 4 -12.79 15.83 4.55
CA ARG A 4 -12.47 16.08 5.96
C ARG A 4 -11.31 15.21 6.47
N LEU A 5 -11.11 14.03 5.90
CA LEU A 5 -10.00 13.15 6.26
C LEU A 5 -8.66 13.63 5.66
N VAL A 6 -8.69 14.22 4.47
CA VAL A 6 -7.50 14.70 3.76
C VAL A 6 -6.96 16.01 4.36
N GLN A 7 -7.79 16.80 5.01
CA GLN A 7 -7.40 18.07 5.66
C GLN A 7 -7.04 17.91 7.15
N ASN A 8 -6.94 16.68 7.64
CA ASN A 8 -6.58 16.44 9.03
C ASN A 8 -5.06 16.37 9.19
N ASP A 9 -4.46 17.46 9.64
CA ASP A 9 -3.03 17.58 9.99
C ASP A 9 -2.68 16.96 11.36
N SER A 10 -3.61 16.21 11.96
CA SER A 10 -3.34 15.56 13.23
C SER A 10 -2.29 14.45 13.06
N LEU A 11 -1.48 14.29 14.09
CA LEU A 11 -0.47 13.25 14.13
C LEU A 11 -1.13 11.88 14.03
N ALA A 12 -0.70 11.05 13.06
CA ALA A 12 -1.18 9.69 12.90
C ALA A 12 -0.46 8.72 13.87
N PHE A 13 0.86 8.81 13.93
CA PHE A 13 1.69 7.99 14.80
C PHE A 13 3.06 8.61 15.04
N ARG A 14 3.75 8.12 16.07
CA ARG A 14 5.17 8.36 16.34
C ARG A 14 5.93 7.05 16.28
N VAL A 15 7.19 7.13 15.91
CA VAL A 15 8.11 5.98 15.92
C VAL A 15 9.41 6.34 16.63
N GLU A 16 9.90 5.40 17.42
CA GLU A 16 11.21 5.45 18.07
C GLU A 16 12.01 4.22 17.65
N PHE A 17 13.16 4.42 17.03
CA PHE A 17 14.06 3.35 16.63
C PHE A 17 15.03 3.04 17.79
N ASN A 18 15.07 1.77 18.18
CA ASN A 18 16.01 1.23 19.17
C ASN A 18 17.30 0.71 18.49
N SER A 19 17.40 0.84 17.19
CA SER A 19 18.54 0.50 16.34
C SER A 19 18.89 1.69 15.46
N GLU A 20 19.77 1.50 14.49
CA GLU A 20 20.03 2.50 13.46
C GLU A 20 18.71 2.88 12.73
N LYS A 21 18.49 4.20 12.56
CA LYS A 21 17.32 4.69 11.82
C LYS A 21 17.51 4.43 10.33
N PRO A 22 16.48 3.86 9.63
CA PRO A 22 16.52 3.72 8.19
C PRO A 22 16.71 5.05 7.47
N PRO A 23 17.37 5.07 6.30
CA PRO A 23 17.40 6.25 5.45
C PRO A 23 15.98 6.62 4.99
N GLN A 24 15.75 7.89 4.69
CA GLN A 24 14.43 8.45 4.38
C GLN A 24 13.72 7.69 3.25
N GLN A 25 14.43 7.22 2.26
CA GLN A 25 13.90 6.47 1.12
C GLN A 25 13.37 5.07 1.49
N GLU A 26 13.81 4.50 2.61
CA GLU A 26 13.35 3.21 3.12
C GLU A 26 12.17 3.36 4.11
N LEU A 27 11.80 4.59 4.51
CA LEU A 27 10.71 4.86 5.44
C LEU A 27 9.33 4.77 4.76
N TYR A 28 9.03 3.64 4.14
CA TYR A 28 7.73 3.37 3.54
C TYR A 28 6.84 2.58 4.51
N TRP A 29 5.94 3.31 5.18
CA TRP A 29 5.03 2.74 6.19
C TRP A 29 3.79 2.13 5.54
N ARG A 30 3.56 0.85 5.80
CA ARG A 30 2.42 0.09 5.30
C ARG A 30 1.40 -0.12 6.42
N ALA A 31 0.13 0.11 6.12
CA ALA A 31 -0.98 -0.16 7.04
C ALA A 31 -2.12 -0.92 6.36
N LYS A 32 -2.23 -0.80 5.03
CA LYS A 32 -3.26 -1.49 4.23
C LYS A 32 -2.69 -1.91 2.89
N VAL A 33 -3.16 -3.05 2.40
CA VAL A 33 -2.91 -3.54 1.05
C VAL A 33 -4.26 -3.82 0.40
N PHE A 34 -4.40 -3.42 -0.85
CA PHE A 34 -5.58 -3.67 -1.66
C PHE A 34 -5.17 -4.62 -2.77
N GLU A 35 -5.80 -5.78 -2.84
CA GLU A 35 -5.36 -6.86 -3.71
C GLU A 35 -6.39 -7.22 -4.77
N ARG A 36 -7.63 -6.80 -4.61
CA ARG A 36 -8.71 -7.16 -5.52
C ARG A 36 -9.37 -5.93 -6.13
N PHE A 37 -9.31 -5.84 -7.45
CA PHE A 37 -10.03 -4.83 -8.20
C PHE A 37 -11.40 -5.36 -8.64
N ASN A 38 -12.50 -4.71 -8.26
CA ASN A 38 -13.86 -5.10 -8.63
C ASN A 38 -14.35 -4.48 -9.94
N GLY A 39 -13.49 -3.69 -10.60
CA GLY A 39 -13.80 -2.92 -11.81
C GLY A 39 -14.03 -1.43 -11.53
N GLN A 40 -14.14 -1.04 -10.27
CA GLN A 40 -14.36 0.32 -9.81
C GLN A 40 -13.45 0.68 -8.64
N ASP A 41 -13.36 -0.20 -7.63
CA ASP A 41 -12.60 0.00 -6.40
C ASP A 41 -11.58 -1.10 -6.21
N TRP A 42 -10.45 -0.73 -5.61
CA TRP A 42 -9.51 -1.67 -5.04
C TRP A 42 -9.95 -2.04 -3.62
N LEU A 43 -10.11 -3.32 -3.36
CA LEU A 43 -10.59 -3.86 -2.10
C LEU A 43 -9.49 -4.67 -1.40
N PRO A 44 -9.43 -4.63 -0.07
CA PRO A 44 -8.60 -5.56 0.67
C PRO A 44 -9.12 -6.98 0.44
N ASP A 45 -8.23 -7.94 0.30
CA ASP A 45 -8.64 -9.34 0.29
C ASP A 45 -8.88 -9.84 1.73
N VAL A 46 -9.90 -10.66 1.89
CA VAL A 46 -10.20 -11.32 3.17
C VAL A 46 -9.44 -12.64 3.21
N LEU A 47 -8.11 -12.55 3.16
CA LEU A 47 -7.27 -13.74 3.33
C LEU A 47 -7.04 -14.03 4.81
N PRO A 48 -6.87 -15.30 5.18
CA PRO A 48 -6.39 -15.66 6.50
C PRO A 48 -5.05 -14.98 6.78
N ALA A 49 -4.74 -14.78 8.05
CA ALA A 49 -3.45 -14.24 8.46
C ALA A 49 -2.31 -14.93 7.73
N SER A 50 -1.35 -14.14 7.27
CA SER A 50 -0.17 -14.62 6.56
C SER A 50 0.60 -15.67 7.36
N ALA A 51 1.47 -16.38 6.66
CA ALA A 51 2.43 -17.31 7.23
C ALA A 51 3.09 -16.78 8.53
N PRO A 52 3.53 -17.66 9.42
CA PRO A 52 4.21 -17.25 10.63
C PRO A 52 5.38 -16.32 10.30
N LEU A 53 5.63 -15.38 11.20
CA LEU A 53 6.71 -14.43 11.05
C LEU A 53 8.03 -15.18 10.83
N SER A 54 8.86 -14.70 9.91
CA SER A 54 10.15 -15.29 9.61
C SER A 54 11.05 -15.20 10.84
N ALA A 55 11.85 -16.27 11.09
CA ALA A 55 12.87 -16.26 12.13
C ALA A 55 14.16 -15.52 11.72
N GLN A 56 14.16 -14.79 10.61
CA GLN A 56 15.31 -14.04 10.13
C GLN A 56 15.67 -12.91 11.10
N GLN A 57 16.93 -12.53 11.10
CA GLN A 57 17.43 -11.44 11.90
C GLN A 57 16.98 -10.11 11.30
N ALA A 58 16.15 -9.39 12.04
CA ALA A 58 15.65 -8.10 11.63
C ALA A 58 16.75 -7.03 11.69
N ARG A 59 16.79 -6.15 10.71
CA ARG A 59 17.72 -5.02 10.66
C ARG A 59 17.27 -3.86 11.56
N TYR A 60 15.97 -3.61 11.63
CA TYR A 60 15.40 -2.47 12.35
C TYR A 60 14.51 -2.93 13.50
N HIS A 61 14.72 -2.32 14.67
CA HIS A 61 13.91 -2.51 15.88
C HIS A 61 13.31 -1.19 16.29
N TYR A 62 12.00 -1.11 16.43
CA TYR A 62 11.33 0.15 16.70
C TYR A 62 10.03 -0.03 17.48
N GLN A 63 9.65 1.03 18.17
CA GLN A 63 8.39 1.16 18.90
C GLN A 63 7.52 2.19 18.20
N LEU A 64 6.22 1.89 18.09
CA LEU A 64 5.24 2.81 17.55
C LEU A 64 4.20 3.17 18.61
N VAL A 65 3.77 4.43 18.56
CA VAL A 65 2.62 4.93 19.28
C VAL A 65 1.66 5.51 18.27
N VAL A 66 0.50 4.86 18.08
CA VAL A 66 -0.54 5.31 17.14
C VAL A 66 -1.65 6.05 17.87
N GLU A 67 -2.18 7.09 17.22
CA GLU A 67 -3.35 7.81 17.70
C GLU A 67 -4.64 7.04 17.35
N PRO A 68 -5.76 7.31 18.05
CA PRO A 68 -7.03 6.63 17.79
C PRO A 68 -7.52 6.79 16.35
N HIS A 69 -7.81 5.69 15.66
CA HIS A 69 -8.31 5.72 14.28
C HIS A 69 -9.47 4.73 14.03
N PHE A 70 -9.94 4.03 15.08
CA PHE A 70 -11.09 3.14 15.07
C PHE A 70 -11.01 1.97 14.07
N GLN A 71 -9.80 1.60 13.68
CA GLN A 71 -9.52 0.43 12.83
C GLN A 71 -8.57 -0.52 13.57
N ARG A 72 -8.36 -1.72 13.00
CA ARG A 72 -7.42 -2.72 13.55
C ARG A 72 -6.06 -2.68 12.87
N SER A 73 -5.98 -2.14 11.65
CA SER A 73 -4.74 -2.05 10.88
C SER A 73 -3.71 -1.16 11.57
N LEU A 74 -2.49 -1.62 11.61
CA LEU A 74 -1.35 -0.95 12.22
C LEU A 74 -0.25 -0.69 11.20
N PHE A 75 0.59 0.30 11.48
CA PHE A 75 1.70 0.66 10.61
C PHE A 75 2.88 -0.29 10.81
N SER A 76 3.52 -0.70 9.73
CA SER A 76 4.77 -1.46 9.76
C SER A 76 5.72 -1.00 8.66
N LEU A 77 7.01 -1.16 8.89
CA LEU A 77 8.07 -0.87 7.93
C LEU A 77 8.57 -2.19 7.35
N GLY A 78 8.56 -2.32 6.03
CA GLY A 78 9.08 -3.51 5.35
C GLY A 78 8.43 -4.83 5.79
N GLN A 79 9.21 -5.90 5.76
CA GLN A 79 8.80 -7.23 6.23
C GLN A 79 9.03 -7.36 7.73
N VAL A 80 7.96 -7.66 8.47
CA VAL A 80 8.02 -7.84 9.93
C VAL A 80 8.44 -9.27 10.27
N HIS A 81 9.41 -9.41 11.17
CA HIS A 81 9.94 -10.68 11.68
C HIS A 81 9.52 -10.93 13.13
N GLN A 82 9.40 -9.88 13.95
CA GLN A 82 9.02 -10.01 15.35
C GLN A 82 8.00 -8.94 15.73
N ILE A 83 7.12 -9.30 16.64
CA ILE A 83 6.08 -8.42 17.18
C ILE A 83 6.12 -8.41 18.70
N GLN A 84 5.82 -7.25 19.30
CA GLN A 84 5.68 -7.06 20.73
C GLN A 84 4.40 -6.28 21.03
N GLY A 85 3.67 -6.72 22.07
CA GLY A 85 2.41 -6.10 22.48
C GLY A 85 1.18 -6.87 22.02
N GLN A 86 0.01 -6.23 22.14
CA GLN A 86 -1.30 -6.84 21.82
C GLN A 86 -1.60 -6.72 20.31
N VAL A 87 -0.72 -7.29 19.50
CA VAL A 87 -0.79 -7.26 18.03
C VAL A 87 -0.58 -8.66 17.45
N ARG A 88 -0.99 -8.85 16.21
CA ARG A 88 -0.90 -10.12 15.49
C ARG A 88 -0.56 -9.90 14.02
N PRO A 89 0.00 -10.90 13.33
CA PRO A 89 0.07 -10.88 11.87
C PRO A 89 -1.33 -10.82 11.25
N GLY A 90 -1.49 -9.97 10.26
CA GLY A 90 -2.67 -9.85 9.40
C GLY A 90 -2.41 -10.41 8.00
N ALA A 91 -3.33 -10.16 7.07
CA ALA A 91 -3.16 -10.52 5.66
C ALA A 91 -2.03 -9.71 4.99
N ALA A 92 -1.46 -10.25 3.91
CA ALA A 92 -0.44 -9.59 3.08
C ALA A 92 0.79 -9.06 3.87
N GLY A 93 1.19 -9.74 4.96
CA GLY A 93 2.31 -9.33 5.81
C GLY A 93 2.06 -8.05 6.61
N LEU A 94 0.81 -7.64 6.74
CA LEU A 94 0.42 -6.50 7.59
C LEU A 94 0.37 -6.91 9.06
N ILE A 95 0.28 -5.91 9.92
CA ILE A 95 0.10 -6.08 11.37
C ILE A 95 -1.24 -5.52 11.78
N GLU A 96 -1.90 -6.21 12.68
CA GLU A 96 -3.21 -5.83 13.22
C GLU A 96 -3.22 -5.88 14.75
N SER A 97 -4.02 -5.02 15.36
CA SER A 97 -4.42 -5.16 16.75
C SER A 97 -5.58 -6.16 16.90
N TYR A 98 -5.72 -6.75 18.08
CA TYR A 98 -6.88 -7.62 18.39
C TYR A 98 -8.19 -6.84 18.44
N GLN A 99 -8.14 -5.54 18.74
CA GLN A 99 -9.32 -4.67 18.88
C GLN A 99 -9.13 -3.39 18.05
N GLN A 100 -10.21 -2.67 17.81
CA GLN A 100 -10.16 -1.35 17.19
C GLN A 100 -9.37 -0.36 18.08
N ILE A 101 -8.56 0.47 17.48
CA ILE A 101 -7.73 1.46 18.16
C ILE A 101 -8.60 2.68 18.51
N SER A 102 -9.27 2.64 19.66
CA SER A 102 -10.12 3.72 20.17
C SER A 102 -9.40 4.69 21.12
N ARG A 103 -8.16 4.37 21.49
CA ARG A 103 -7.27 5.18 22.32
C ARG A 103 -5.84 5.04 21.84
N ARG A 104 -4.95 5.92 22.29
CA ARG A 104 -3.51 5.81 21.99
C ARG A 104 -3.00 4.40 22.32
N PHE A 105 -2.30 3.79 21.37
CA PHE A 105 -1.88 2.40 21.44
C PHE A 105 -0.41 2.24 21.06
N SER A 106 0.34 1.45 21.84
CA SER A 106 1.76 1.22 21.64
C SER A 106 2.04 -0.24 21.30
N TYR A 107 2.98 -0.46 20.38
CA TYR A 107 3.48 -1.78 20.02
C TYR A 107 4.90 -1.71 19.48
N GLY A 108 5.62 -2.82 19.54
CA GLY A 108 6.97 -2.94 19.02
C GLY A 108 7.06 -3.89 17.83
N LEU A 109 7.93 -3.56 16.89
CA LEU A 109 8.20 -4.39 15.72
C LEU A 109 9.70 -4.51 15.46
N SER A 110 10.08 -5.65 14.87
CA SER A 110 11.39 -5.84 14.28
C SER A 110 11.22 -6.25 12.83
N SER A 111 11.87 -5.55 11.90
CA SER A 111 11.68 -5.76 10.45
C SER A 111 12.93 -5.48 9.63
N ASP A 112 12.87 -5.87 8.36
CA ASP A 112 13.77 -5.38 7.32
C ASP A 112 13.19 -4.10 6.70
N GLY A 113 14.02 -3.25 6.10
CA GLY A 113 13.55 -2.09 5.34
C GLY A 113 12.83 -2.44 4.05
N GLU A 114 13.04 -3.65 3.55
CA GLU A 114 12.47 -4.09 2.28
C GLU A 114 11.16 -4.87 2.49
N ALA A 115 10.14 -4.52 1.74
CA ALA A 115 8.89 -5.28 1.70
C ALA A 115 9.01 -6.37 0.63
N VAL A 116 9.44 -7.55 1.01
CA VAL A 116 9.38 -8.71 0.11
C VAL A 116 8.00 -9.37 0.28
N ALA A 117 7.05 -8.92 -0.51
CA ALA A 117 5.80 -9.66 -0.66
C ALA A 117 6.07 -10.89 -1.53
N GLN A 118 6.29 -12.04 -0.94
CA GLN A 118 6.24 -13.30 -1.67
C GLN A 118 4.76 -13.61 -1.95
N GLN A 119 4.33 -13.33 -3.17
CA GLN A 119 3.02 -13.74 -3.66
C GLN A 119 3.11 -15.17 -4.19
N ASN A 120 2.16 -16.01 -3.83
CA ASN A 120 1.99 -17.28 -4.53
C ASN A 120 1.29 -17.04 -5.89
N ASN A 121 1.30 -18.06 -6.76
CA ASN A 121 0.74 -17.94 -8.11
C ASN A 121 -0.77 -17.63 -8.14
N GLU A 122 -1.52 -18.09 -7.14
CA GLU A 122 -2.96 -17.83 -7.02
C GLU A 122 -3.23 -16.37 -6.65
N GLU A 123 -2.46 -15.84 -5.71
CA GLU A 123 -2.52 -14.42 -5.33
C GLU A 123 -2.15 -13.52 -6.51
N ALA A 124 -1.05 -13.82 -7.21
CA ALA A 124 -0.64 -13.07 -8.39
C ALA A 124 -1.73 -13.10 -9.48
N THR A 125 -2.31 -14.27 -9.77
CA THR A 125 -3.40 -14.41 -10.75
C THR A 125 -4.62 -13.60 -10.36
N ARG A 126 -4.98 -13.58 -9.08
CA ARG A 126 -6.11 -12.83 -8.56
C ARG A 126 -5.87 -11.32 -8.65
N ASN A 127 -4.68 -10.86 -8.28
CA ASN A 127 -4.32 -9.45 -8.25
C ASN A 127 -4.21 -8.84 -9.65
N LEU A 128 -3.95 -9.68 -10.66
CA LEU A 128 -3.90 -9.27 -12.08
C LEU A 128 -5.26 -9.32 -12.78
N ARG A 129 -6.34 -9.72 -12.11
CA ARG A 129 -7.67 -9.71 -12.72
C ARG A 129 -8.17 -8.29 -12.92
N LEU A 130 -8.29 -7.89 -14.17
CA LEU A 130 -8.86 -6.61 -14.57
C LEU A 130 -10.22 -6.84 -15.23
N ARG A 131 -11.16 -5.93 -15.00
CA ARG A 131 -12.39 -5.82 -15.81
C ARG A 131 -12.11 -4.85 -16.95
N HIS A 132 -12.65 -5.16 -18.13
CA HIS A 132 -12.40 -4.38 -19.36
C HIS A 132 -13.23 -3.08 -19.40
N SER A 133 -13.06 -2.22 -18.41
CA SER A 133 -13.81 -0.97 -18.31
C SER A 133 -13.03 0.28 -18.76
N ASN A 134 -11.73 0.13 -19.08
CA ASN A 134 -10.82 1.25 -19.40
C ASN A 134 -10.02 0.91 -20.65
N PRO A 135 -10.60 1.05 -21.87
CA PRO A 135 -9.98 0.60 -23.11
C PRO A 135 -8.71 1.39 -23.47
N GLN A 136 -8.66 2.70 -23.21
CA GLN A 136 -7.49 3.52 -23.50
C GLN A 136 -6.32 3.18 -22.57
N ALA A 137 -6.56 3.01 -21.27
CA ALA A 137 -5.56 2.55 -20.31
C ALA A 137 -5.01 1.17 -20.69
N SER A 138 -5.90 0.26 -21.14
CA SER A 138 -5.51 -1.07 -21.63
C SER A 138 -4.63 -0.97 -22.88
N ALA A 139 -4.96 -0.11 -23.83
CA ALA A 139 -4.17 0.12 -25.03
C ALA A 139 -2.77 0.70 -24.68
N LEU A 140 -2.70 1.67 -23.78
CA LEU A 140 -1.44 2.21 -23.28
C LEU A 140 -0.58 1.12 -22.61
N ALA A 141 -1.17 0.29 -21.78
CA ALA A 141 -0.48 -0.81 -21.11
C ALA A 141 0.11 -1.81 -22.11
N VAL A 142 -0.65 -2.18 -23.15
CA VAL A 142 -0.19 -3.08 -24.23
C VAL A 142 0.97 -2.43 -25.00
N GLN A 143 0.85 -1.17 -25.38
CA GLN A 143 1.90 -0.43 -26.09
C GLN A 143 3.21 -0.39 -25.28
N LEU A 144 3.15 -0.02 -24.00
CA LEU A 144 4.33 0.04 -23.14
C LEU A 144 4.95 -1.35 -22.93
N LYS A 145 4.13 -2.39 -22.79
CA LYS A 145 4.62 -3.75 -22.65
C LYS A 145 5.32 -4.28 -23.90
N GLN A 146 4.87 -3.89 -25.09
CA GLN A 146 5.55 -4.23 -26.36
C GLN A 146 6.92 -3.55 -26.50
N GLN A 147 7.06 -2.33 -26.00
CA GLN A 147 8.30 -1.55 -26.02
C GLN A 147 9.31 -1.97 -24.93
N HIS A 148 8.81 -2.57 -23.84
CA HIS A 148 9.60 -2.91 -22.66
C HIS A 148 9.40 -4.37 -22.28
N THR A 149 10.37 -5.21 -22.60
CA THR A 149 10.28 -6.68 -22.49
C THR A 149 10.45 -7.22 -21.07
N THR A 150 11.12 -6.47 -20.18
CA THR A 150 11.28 -6.86 -18.77
C THR A 150 10.27 -6.17 -17.87
N THR A 151 9.84 -6.83 -16.80
CA THR A 151 8.91 -6.27 -15.81
C THR A 151 9.43 -4.97 -15.20
N SER A 152 10.72 -4.91 -14.90
CA SER A 152 11.35 -3.70 -14.35
C SER A 152 11.31 -2.53 -15.33
N ALA A 153 11.70 -2.75 -16.60
CA ALA A 153 11.64 -1.72 -17.63
C ALA A 153 10.20 -1.24 -17.90
N TYR A 154 9.25 -2.15 -17.91
CA TYR A 154 7.83 -1.81 -18.04
C TYR A 154 7.32 -0.96 -16.86
N ALA A 155 7.65 -1.35 -15.62
CA ALA A 155 7.29 -0.57 -14.44
C ALA A 155 7.91 0.82 -14.45
N GLN A 156 9.17 0.92 -14.87
CA GLN A 156 9.86 2.21 -14.99
C GLN A 156 9.25 3.09 -16.08
N ALA A 157 8.84 2.52 -17.20
CA ALA A 157 8.16 3.25 -18.27
C ALA A 157 6.80 3.82 -17.81
N LEU A 158 6.03 3.04 -17.04
CA LEU A 158 4.80 3.52 -16.40
C LEU A 158 5.09 4.66 -15.44
N TYR A 159 6.09 4.54 -14.58
CA TYR A 159 6.49 5.60 -13.67
C TYR A 159 6.89 6.89 -14.40
N GLN A 160 7.70 6.76 -15.46
CA GLN A 160 8.08 7.88 -16.31
C GLN A 160 6.88 8.51 -17.03
N HIS A 161 5.89 7.70 -17.44
CA HIS A 161 4.66 8.22 -18.02
C HIS A 161 3.96 9.20 -17.06
N PHE A 162 3.85 8.86 -15.77
CA PHE A 162 3.28 9.76 -14.77
C PHE A 162 4.14 10.99 -14.50
N GLN A 163 5.48 10.85 -14.49
CA GLN A 163 6.38 11.97 -14.26
C GLN A 163 6.43 12.97 -15.43
N ASN A 164 6.41 12.47 -16.66
CA ASN A 164 6.58 13.29 -17.88
C ASN A 164 5.27 13.91 -18.37
N ASN A 165 4.14 13.37 -17.96
CA ASN A 165 2.82 13.96 -18.21
C ASN A 165 2.39 14.80 -17.00
N GLN A 166 1.64 15.84 -17.24
CA GLN A 166 1.32 16.88 -16.25
C GLN A 166 0.40 16.42 -15.10
N PHE A 167 0.59 15.20 -14.59
CA PHE A 167 -0.16 14.71 -13.45
C PHE A 167 0.13 15.54 -12.20
N ARG A 168 -0.92 15.93 -11.48
CA ARG A 168 -0.83 16.75 -10.27
C ARG A 168 -1.60 16.10 -9.13
N TYR A 169 -1.03 16.11 -7.95
CA TYR A 169 -1.76 15.71 -6.77
C TYR A 169 -2.80 16.78 -6.39
N SER A 170 -4.04 16.37 -6.19
CA SER A 170 -5.12 17.27 -5.76
C SER A 170 -5.81 16.70 -4.51
N LEU A 171 -6.04 17.56 -3.53
CA LEU A 171 -6.89 17.26 -2.37
C LEU A 171 -8.40 17.32 -2.72
N ARG A 172 -8.74 17.83 -3.90
CA ARG A 172 -10.11 17.94 -4.43
C ARG A 172 -10.16 17.39 -5.86
N PRO A 173 -9.97 16.06 -6.01
CA PRO A 173 -10.04 15.45 -7.33
C PRO A 173 -11.45 15.58 -7.90
N PRO A 174 -11.59 15.66 -9.23
CA PRO A 174 -12.90 15.67 -9.87
C PRO A 174 -13.61 14.34 -9.63
N VAL A 175 -14.92 14.36 -9.68
CA VAL A 175 -15.74 13.13 -9.66
C VAL A 175 -15.66 12.50 -11.03
N LEU A 176 -15.05 11.32 -11.11
CA LEU A 176 -14.91 10.55 -12.34
C LEU A 176 -16.17 9.74 -12.64
N ASN A 177 -16.46 9.51 -13.92
CA ASN A 177 -17.54 8.63 -14.33
C ASN A 177 -17.18 7.17 -14.00
N LYS A 178 -18.14 6.45 -13.43
CA LYS A 178 -17.95 5.06 -12.94
C LYS A 178 -17.54 4.06 -14.01
N GLU A 179 -17.83 4.32 -15.27
CA GLU A 179 -17.62 3.37 -16.37
C GLU A 179 -16.19 3.37 -16.94
N ALA A 180 -15.45 4.49 -16.83
CA ALA A 180 -14.12 4.63 -17.43
C ALA A 180 -13.20 5.52 -16.56
N GLN A 181 -13.16 5.29 -15.27
CA GLN A 181 -12.46 6.15 -14.31
C GLN A 181 -10.96 6.28 -14.60
N ILE A 182 -10.31 5.18 -14.97
CA ILE A 182 -8.86 5.20 -15.24
C ILE A 182 -8.58 5.93 -16.54
N ASP A 183 -9.40 5.75 -17.59
CA ASP A 183 -9.24 6.47 -18.84
C ASP A 183 -9.40 7.98 -18.64
N GLN A 184 -10.43 8.40 -17.89
CA GLN A 184 -10.63 9.82 -17.57
C GLN A 184 -9.48 10.41 -16.74
N PHE A 185 -8.99 9.65 -15.74
CA PHE A 185 -7.83 10.07 -14.95
C PHE A 185 -6.59 10.24 -15.82
N LEU A 186 -6.29 9.26 -16.66
CA LEU A 186 -5.05 9.25 -17.45
C LEU A 186 -5.04 10.25 -18.61
N PHE A 187 -6.19 10.48 -19.26
CA PHE A 187 -6.24 11.16 -20.53
C PHE A 187 -7.04 12.46 -20.52
N GLU A 188 -7.92 12.67 -19.55
CA GLU A 188 -8.78 13.86 -19.50
C GLU A 188 -8.40 14.83 -18.37
N HIS A 189 -8.12 14.30 -17.19
CA HIS A 189 -7.96 15.14 -16.00
C HIS A 189 -6.53 15.30 -15.53
N GLN A 190 -5.73 14.23 -15.52
CA GLN A 190 -4.31 14.18 -15.10
C GLN A 190 -4.07 14.83 -13.70
N ILE A 191 -5.01 14.62 -12.75
CA ILE A 191 -5.02 15.24 -11.43
C ILE A 191 -4.96 14.15 -10.35
#